data_85ec475eb6a34c64a847624b75e0545d
#
_entry.id   85ec475eb6a34c64a847624b75e0545d
#
_cell.length_a   1.000
_cell.length_b   1.000
_cell.length_c   1.000
_cell.angle_alpha   90.00
_cell.angle_beta   90.00
_cell.angle_gamma   90.00
#
_symmetry.space_group_name_H-M   'P 1'
#
loop_
_entity.id
_entity.type
_entity.pdbx_description
1 polymer ?
#
loop_
_entity_poly.entity_id
_entity_poly.type
_entity_poly.pdbx_seq_one_letter_code
_entity_poly.pdbx_strand_id
1 'polypeptide(L)'
;ELSAEQRLEAAREFAQELANRYGAAVDFAIHAPHDASDVRNHHAHVMITTRQLTESGLGDKTYLERENKWLLAHDLPTTDMQLRDLRQRWEGIANERLAMAGLDIRIDHRSHMERGLEIAPTEHMGVHASQMERRGLDVSRSRLDEDAARRNAELIREKPEQVLTLITGEKSVFDRHDVARALHRYINDDPQEFRQAFAKVMASPALVELQPERADPATGEIELARYSTREM
;
A
#
# COMPACT_ATOMS: atom_id res chain seq x y z
N GLU A 1 2.07 9.43 -10.34
CA GLU A 1 3.13 8.45 -10.01
C GLU A 1 4.49 9.15 -9.93
N LEU A 2 5.38 8.65 -9.06
CA LEU A 2 6.77 9.11 -9.02
C LEU A 2 7.49 8.78 -10.34
N SER A 3 8.38 9.66 -10.78
CA SER A 3 9.26 9.38 -11.91
C SER A 3 10.23 8.22 -11.58
N ALA A 4 10.87 7.65 -12.61
CA ALA A 4 11.88 6.60 -12.42
C ALA A 4 13.04 7.09 -11.54
N GLU A 5 13.45 8.35 -11.69
CA GLU A 5 14.51 8.99 -10.92
C GLU A 5 14.11 9.16 -9.45
N GLN A 6 12.90 9.64 -9.18
CA GLN A 6 12.37 9.79 -7.82
C GLN A 6 12.22 8.45 -7.10
N ARG A 7 11.80 7.39 -7.82
CA ARG A 7 11.76 6.03 -7.27
C ARG A 7 13.16 5.51 -6.93
N LEU A 8 14.13 5.77 -7.81
CA LEU A 8 15.52 5.39 -7.59
C LEU A 8 16.12 6.09 -6.36
N GLU A 9 15.87 7.38 -6.21
CA GLU A 9 16.33 8.16 -5.05
C GLU A 9 15.72 7.65 -3.74
N ALA A 10 14.41 7.37 -3.71
CA ALA A 10 13.74 6.81 -2.54
C ALA A 10 14.33 5.45 -2.14
N ALA A 11 14.53 4.55 -3.12
CA ALA A 11 15.12 3.24 -2.87
C ALA A 11 16.58 3.35 -2.38
N ARG A 12 17.36 4.26 -2.96
CA ARG A 12 18.75 4.52 -2.55
C ARG A 12 18.84 5.06 -1.14
N GLU A 13 17.99 6.02 -0.79
CA GLU A 13 17.94 6.59 0.56
C GLU A 13 17.64 5.49 1.59
N PHE A 14 16.62 4.67 1.34
CA PHE A 14 16.28 3.56 2.23
C PHE A 14 17.41 2.52 2.33
N ALA A 15 18.01 2.13 1.21
CA ALA A 15 19.14 1.21 1.20
C ALA A 15 20.35 1.76 1.98
N GLN A 16 20.64 3.05 1.85
CA GLN A 16 21.72 3.70 2.60
C GLN A 16 21.44 3.72 4.10
N GLU A 17 20.20 3.95 4.52
CA GLU A 17 19.82 3.88 5.92
C GLU A 17 19.96 2.46 6.49
N LEU A 18 19.56 1.44 5.73
CA LEU A 18 19.76 0.05 6.13
C LEU A 18 21.23 -0.28 6.32
N ALA A 19 22.07 0.14 5.36
CA ALA A 19 23.53 -0.07 5.45
C ALA A 19 24.12 0.60 6.70
N ASN A 20 23.77 1.85 6.95
CA ASN A 20 24.24 2.61 8.10
C ASN A 20 23.74 2.02 9.43
N ARG A 21 22.47 1.64 9.48
CA ARG A 21 21.81 1.13 10.70
C ARG A 21 22.37 -0.23 11.14
N TYR A 22 22.59 -1.11 10.18
CA TYR A 22 22.99 -2.50 10.46
C TYR A 22 24.47 -2.78 10.22
N GLY A 23 25.21 -1.80 9.71
CA GLY A 23 26.63 -1.99 9.35
C GLY A 23 26.80 -3.07 8.30
N ALA A 24 25.86 -3.19 7.36
CA ALA A 24 25.78 -4.27 6.39
C ALA A 24 25.94 -3.76 4.95
N ALA A 25 26.33 -4.64 4.04
CA ALA A 25 26.22 -4.33 2.62
C ALA A 25 24.76 -4.49 2.16
N VAL A 26 24.30 -3.54 1.36
CA VAL A 26 22.94 -3.52 0.84
C VAL A 26 22.99 -3.38 -0.67
N ASP A 27 22.27 -4.23 -1.37
CA ASP A 27 22.03 -4.15 -2.81
C ASP A 27 20.54 -4.01 -3.07
N PHE A 28 20.16 -3.28 -4.13
CA PHE A 28 18.76 -3.16 -4.50
C PHE A 28 18.56 -3.08 -6.00
N ALA A 29 17.42 -3.57 -6.46
CA ALA A 29 16.96 -3.49 -7.84
C ALA A 29 15.52 -3.00 -7.90
N ILE A 30 15.22 -2.08 -8.81
CA ILE A 30 13.87 -1.61 -9.08
C ILE A 30 13.33 -2.36 -10.29
N HIS A 31 12.19 -3.01 -10.10
CA HIS A 31 11.52 -3.76 -11.15
C HIS A 31 10.33 -2.98 -11.70
N ALA A 32 10.21 -3.01 -13.02
CA ALA A 32 9.00 -2.58 -13.70
C ALA A 32 7.87 -3.60 -13.50
N PRO A 33 6.60 -3.17 -13.57
CA PRO A 33 5.47 -4.10 -13.59
C PRO A 33 5.58 -5.11 -14.75
N HIS A 34 5.13 -6.32 -14.54
CA HIS A 34 5.00 -7.30 -15.64
C HIS A 34 3.75 -6.98 -16.45
N ASP A 35 3.75 -7.35 -17.75
CA ASP A 35 2.67 -7.07 -18.71
C ASP A 35 1.28 -7.55 -18.25
N ALA A 36 1.20 -8.57 -17.40
CA ALA A 36 -0.04 -9.12 -16.86
C ALA A 36 -0.43 -8.55 -15.47
N SER A 37 0.36 -7.62 -14.92
CA SER A 37 0.13 -7.03 -13.60
C SER A 37 -0.34 -5.57 -13.70
N ASP A 38 -0.73 -4.97 -12.57
CA ASP A 38 -1.02 -3.55 -12.51
C ASP A 38 0.21 -2.75 -12.97
N VAL A 39 0.06 -1.97 -14.02
CA VAL A 39 1.12 -1.12 -14.61
C VAL A 39 1.75 -0.14 -13.61
N ARG A 40 1.09 0.07 -12.46
CA ARG A 40 1.58 0.93 -11.38
C ARG A 40 2.46 0.18 -10.37
N ASN A 41 2.55 -1.15 -10.44
CA ASN A 41 3.26 -1.98 -9.46
C ASN A 41 4.78 -1.94 -9.67
N HIS A 42 5.35 -0.74 -9.63
CA HIS A 42 6.79 -0.58 -9.51
C HIS A 42 7.22 -0.97 -8.09
N HIS A 43 8.22 -1.84 -7.98
CA HIS A 43 8.68 -2.32 -6.68
C HIS A 43 10.19 -2.48 -6.65
N ALA A 44 10.78 -2.35 -5.47
CA ALA A 44 12.19 -2.57 -5.24
C ALA A 44 12.41 -3.86 -4.46
N HIS A 45 13.37 -4.66 -4.89
CA HIS A 45 13.95 -5.74 -4.08
C HIS A 45 15.20 -5.19 -3.42
N VAL A 46 15.24 -5.26 -2.10
CA VAL A 46 16.38 -4.82 -1.30
C VAL A 46 16.96 -6.02 -0.58
N MET A 47 18.22 -6.34 -0.87
CA MET A 47 18.97 -7.40 -0.21
C MET A 47 19.98 -6.79 0.76
N ILE A 48 20.05 -7.37 1.95
CA ILE A 48 20.99 -6.97 2.99
C ILE A 48 21.81 -8.19 3.41
N THR A 49 23.11 -8.01 3.65
CA THR A 49 23.93 -9.10 4.19
C THR A 49 23.47 -9.46 5.61
N THR A 50 23.45 -10.74 5.92
CA THR A 50 23.09 -11.25 7.26
C THR A 50 24.13 -10.93 8.31
N ARG A 51 25.34 -10.50 7.88
CA ARG A 51 26.47 -10.14 8.72
C ARG A 51 26.90 -8.71 8.44
N GLN A 52 27.44 -8.09 9.48
CA GLN A 52 28.03 -6.76 9.39
C GLN A 52 29.28 -6.79 8.51
N LEU A 53 29.49 -5.71 7.77
CA LEU A 53 30.68 -5.52 6.97
C LEU A 53 31.77 -4.86 7.83
N THR A 54 32.95 -5.46 7.84
CA THR A 54 34.15 -4.96 8.56
C THR A 54 35.32 -4.82 7.59
N GLU A 55 36.39 -4.16 8.01
CA GLU A 55 37.61 -4.05 7.19
C GLU A 55 38.19 -5.41 6.81
N SER A 56 37.99 -6.41 7.65
CA SER A 56 38.49 -7.80 7.45
C SER A 56 37.46 -8.70 6.71
N GLY A 57 36.31 -8.18 6.29
CA GLY A 57 35.25 -8.93 5.63
C GLY A 57 33.97 -9.00 6.45
N LEU A 58 33.26 -10.14 6.38
CA LEU A 58 32.00 -10.32 7.10
C LEU A 58 32.27 -10.64 8.58
N GLY A 59 31.75 -9.79 9.44
CA GLY A 59 31.84 -9.89 10.90
C GLY A 59 30.66 -10.62 11.55
N ASP A 60 30.16 -10.07 12.64
CA ASP A 60 29.06 -10.62 13.42
C ASP A 60 27.72 -10.52 12.66
N LYS A 61 26.71 -11.27 13.13
CA LYS A 61 25.35 -11.17 12.64
C LYS A 61 24.81 -9.75 12.83
N THR A 62 24.09 -9.24 11.82
CA THR A 62 23.30 -8.02 11.97
C THR A 62 22.20 -8.20 13.02
N TYR A 63 21.68 -7.11 13.56
CA TYR A 63 20.62 -7.19 14.58
C TYR A 63 19.33 -7.84 14.07
N LEU A 64 19.04 -7.75 12.76
CA LEU A 64 17.90 -8.44 12.14
C LEU A 64 18.02 -9.97 12.19
N GLU A 65 19.24 -10.50 12.24
CA GLU A 65 19.55 -11.94 12.24
C GLU A 65 19.81 -12.50 13.65
N ARG A 66 19.72 -11.65 14.68
CA ARG A 66 19.86 -12.09 16.08
C ARG A 66 18.54 -12.63 16.60
N GLU A 67 18.60 -13.63 17.44
CA GLU A 67 17.43 -14.14 18.16
C GLU A 67 16.86 -13.08 19.11
N ASN A 68 15.54 -13.02 19.25
CA ASN A 68 14.88 -12.06 20.13
C ASN A 68 15.36 -12.15 21.59
N LYS A 69 15.69 -13.35 22.08
CA LYS A 69 16.26 -13.53 23.42
C LYS A 69 17.59 -12.79 23.56
N TRP A 70 18.44 -12.85 22.55
CA TRP A 70 19.72 -12.14 22.55
C TRP A 70 19.49 -10.62 22.47
N LEU A 71 18.59 -10.17 21.59
CA LEU A 71 18.26 -8.75 21.43
C LEU A 71 17.77 -8.16 22.76
N LEU A 72 16.81 -8.79 23.41
CA LEU A 72 16.26 -8.34 24.69
C LEU A 72 17.31 -8.33 25.81
N ALA A 73 18.23 -9.29 25.82
CA ALA A 73 19.33 -9.32 26.80
C ALA A 73 20.36 -8.20 26.61
N HIS A 74 20.32 -7.51 25.45
CA HIS A 74 21.19 -6.37 25.12
C HIS A 74 20.42 -5.05 25.00
N ASP A 75 19.20 -4.99 25.55
CA ASP A 75 18.31 -3.82 25.50
C ASP A 75 18.03 -3.32 24.05
N LEU A 76 17.99 -4.26 23.09
CA LEU A 76 17.70 -3.99 21.69
C LEU A 76 16.25 -4.39 21.33
N PRO A 77 15.65 -3.69 20.37
CA PRO A 77 14.32 -4.03 19.92
C PRO A 77 14.28 -5.41 19.25
N THR A 78 13.21 -6.16 19.47
CA THR A 78 12.98 -7.45 18.82
C THR A 78 12.94 -7.29 17.30
N THR A 79 13.13 -8.38 16.57
CA THR A 79 13.05 -8.37 15.09
C THR A 79 11.71 -7.81 14.58
N ASP A 80 10.61 -8.16 15.23
CA ASP A 80 9.29 -7.64 14.85
C ASP A 80 9.20 -6.11 15.05
N MET A 81 9.71 -5.58 16.15
CA MET A 81 9.79 -4.14 16.39
C MET A 81 10.68 -3.43 15.37
N GLN A 82 11.83 -4.02 15.03
CA GLN A 82 12.71 -3.49 14.00
C GLN A 82 12.04 -3.45 12.62
N LEU A 83 11.34 -4.52 12.23
CA LEU A 83 10.62 -4.57 10.96
C LEU A 83 9.48 -3.55 10.88
N ARG A 84 8.77 -3.33 12.00
CA ARG A 84 7.73 -2.30 12.09
C ARG A 84 8.31 -0.90 11.90
N ASP A 85 9.42 -0.61 12.55
CA ASP A 85 10.13 0.66 12.42
C ASP A 85 10.67 0.87 10.99
N LEU A 86 11.21 -0.17 10.36
CA LEU A 86 11.64 -0.11 8.95
C LEU A 86 10.48 0.18 7.99
N ARG A 87 9.32 -0.42 8.21
CA ARG A 87 8.11 -0.12 7.42
C ARG A 87 7.67 1.32 7.59
N GLN A 88 7.66 1.82 8.82
CA GLN A 88 7.35 3.22 9.12
C GLN A 88 8.36 4.17 8.46
N ARG A 89 9.63 3.82 8.51
CA ARG A 89 10.67 4.63 7.86
C ARG A 89 10.53 4.67 6.34
N TRP A 90 10.25 3.53 5.71
CA TRP A 90 9.93 3.48 4.29
C TRP A 90 8.71 4.33 3.93
N GLU A 91 7.65 4.27 4.71
CA GLU A 91 6.49 5.14 4.56
C GLU A 91 6.89 6.63 4.59
N GLY A 92 7.71 7.04 5.55
CA GLY A 92 8.21 8.41 5.66
C GLY A 92 8.94 8.87 4.39
N ILE A 93 9.91 8.08 3.92
CA ILE A 93 10.67 8.38 2.69
C ILE A 93 9.74 8.47 1.48
N ALA A 94 8.87 7.50 1.31
CA ALA A 94 7.96 7.45 0.16
C ALA A 94 6.98 8.63 0.17
N ASN A 95 6.39 8.95 1.32
CA ASN A 95 5.44 10.05 1.46
C ASN A 95 6.10 11.41 1.28
N GLU A 96 7.34 11.58 1.73
CA GLU A 96 8.12 12.80 1.45
C GLU A 96 8.34 12.99 -0.05
N ARG A 97 8.75 11.93 -0.77
CA ARG A 97 8.93 11.98 -2.23
C ARG A 97 7.63 12.25 -2.97
N LEU A 98 6.53 11.67 -2.54
CA LEU A 98 5.20 11.94 -3.10
C LEU A 98 4.79 13.41 -2.91
N ALA A 99 5.00 13.96 -1.71
CA ALA A 99 4.72 15.35 -1.41
C ALA A 99 5.61 16.31 -2.23
N MET A 100 6.91 16.03 -2.34
CA MET A 100 7.84 16.81 -3.17
C MET A 100 7.48 16.79 -4.66
N ALA A 101 6.87 15.69 -5.13
CA ALA A 101 6.35 15.57 -6.48
C ALA A 101 4.99 16.26 -6.68
N GLY A 102 4.44 16.91 -5.65
CA GLY A 102 3.11 17.55 -5.69
C GLY A 102 1.96 16.55 -5.80
N LEU A 103 2.16 15.30 -5.42
CA LEU A 103 1.15 14.25 -5.47
C LEU A 103 0.42 14.16 -4.13
N ASP A 104 -0.89 14.33 -4.15
CA ASP A 104 -1.77 14.12 -2.98
C ASP A 104 -2.14 12.64 -2.84
N ILE A 105 -1.11 11.80 -2.77
CA ILE A 105 -1.22 10.36 -2.55
C ILE A 105 -0.22 10.01 -1.46
N ARG A 106 -0.59 9.10 -0.57
CA ARG A 106 0.30 8.59 0.48
C ARG A 106 0.16 7.09 0.67
N ILE A 107 1.19 6.47 1.20
CA ILE A 107 1.18 5.09 1.66
C ILE A 107 1.05 5.07 3.19
N ASP A 108 0.51 3.98 3.71
CA ASP A 108 0.37 3.73 5.15
C ASP A 108 0.88 2.31 5.43
N HIS A 109 1.88 2.17 6.30
CA HIS A 109 2.52 0.90 6.63
C HIS A 109 1.71 0.03 7.59
N ARG A 110 0.69 0.62 8.23
CA ARG A 110 -0.15 -0.08 9.21
C ARG A 110 -1.06 -1.10 8.54
N SER A 111 -1.30 -2.20 9.23
CA SER A 111 -2.27 -3.20 8.78
C SER A 111 -3.70 -2.61 8.72
N HIS A 112 -4.60 -3.27 7.97
CA HIS A 112 -6.01 -2.88 7.93
C HIS A 112 -6.63 -2.83 9.33
N MET A 113 -6.29 -3.78 10.19
CA MET A 113 -6.77 -3.82 11.58
C MET A 113 -6.28 -2.60 12.39
N GLU A 114 -5.01 -2.23 12.28
CA GLU A 114 -4.46 -1.04 12.97
C GLU A 114 -5.06 0.27 12.46
N ARG A 115 -5.54 0.28 11.21
CA ARG A 115 -6.27 1.39 10.60
C ARG A 115 -7.76 1.40 10.93
N GLY A 116 -8.25 0.42 11.70
CA GLY A 116 -9.66 0.27 12.03
C GLY A 116 -10.53 -0.18 10.85
N LEU A 117 -9.94 -0.75 9.80
CA LEU A 117 -10.67 -1.28 8.65
C LEU A 117 -11.16 -2.70 8.93
N GLU A 118 -12.45 -2.94 8.70
CA GLU A 118 -13.05 -4.28 8.80
C GLU A 118 -12.70 -5.17 7.59
N ILE A 119 -12.16 -4.57 6.53
CA ILE A 119 -11.77 -5.26 5.29
C ILE A 119 -10.57 -6.16 5.54
N ALA A 120 -10.72 -7.44 5.26
CA ALA A 120 -9.63 -8.40 5.34
C ALA A 120 -8.54 -8.09 4.29
N PRO A 121 -7.24 -8.13 4.67
CA PRO A 121 -6.17 -7.99 3.69
C PRO A 121 -6.19 -9.18 2.74
N THR A 122 -5.74 -8.97 1.49
CA THR A 122 -5.45 -10.05 0.55
C THR A 122 -4.15 -10.75 0.95
N GLU A 123 -4.08 -12.06 0.79
CA GLU A 123 -2.84 -12.81 1.01
C GLU A 123 -1.97 -12.80 -0.24
N HIS A 124 -0.67 -12.51 -0.06
CA HIS A 124 0.28 -12.59 -1.16
C HIS A 124 0.50 -14.04 -1.57
N MET A 125 0.11 -14.38 -2.80
CA MET A 125 0.45 -15.65 -3.43
C MET A 125 1.92 -15.63 -3.87
N GLY A 126 2.79 -16.27 -3.12
CA GLY A 126 4.20 -16.41 -3.50
C GLY A 126 4.37 -17.05 -4.89
N VAL A 127 5.54 -16.89 -5.51
CA VAL A 127 5.86 -17.39 -6.85
C VAL A 127 5.52 -18.87 -7.02
N HIS A 128 5.75 -19.69 -6.00
CA HIS A 128 5.47 -21.13 -6.04
C HIS A 128 3.97 -21.42 -6.15
N ALA A 129 3.15 -20.75 -5.36
CA ALA A 129 1.69 -20.88 -5.38
C ALA A 129 1.11 -20.42 -6.73
N SER A 130 1.56 -19.27 -7.24
CA SER A 130 1.16 -18.75 -8.56
C SER A 130 1.55 -19.68 -9.72
N GLN A 131 2.70 -20.35 -9.63
CA GLN A 131 3.11 -21.34 -10.65
C GLN A 131 2.27 -22.62 -10.59
N MET A 132 1.89 -23.07 -9.38
CA MET A 132 1.00 -24.22 -9.21
C MET A 132 -0.39 -23.92 -9.77
N GLU A 133 -0.94 -22.75 -9.48
CA GLU A 133 -2.24 -22.29 -10.00
C GLU A 133 -2.24 -22.22 -11.52
N ARG A 134 -1.20 -21.65 -12.16
CA ARG A 134 -1.04 -21.63 -13.63
C ARG A 134 -0.97 -23.03 -14.24
N ARG A 135 -0.59 -24.04 -13.48
CA ARG A 135 -0.58 -25.45 -13.89
C ARG A 135 -1.90 -26.18 -13.60
N GLY A 136 -2.92 -25.44 -13.11
CA GLY A 136 -4.23 -26.00 -12.77
C GLY A 136 -4.21 -26.85 -11.50
N LEU A 137 -3.19 -26.69 -10.64
CA LEU A 137 -3.12 -27.37 -9.35
C LEU A 137 -3.83 -26.53 -8.30
N ASP A 138 -4.60 -27.19 -7.45
CA ASP A 138 -5.34 -26.57 -6.36
C ASP A 138 -4.37 -26.03 -5.29
N VAL A 139 -4.50 -24.76 -4.98
CA VAL A 139 -3.67 -24.06 -3.99
C VAL A 139 -4.56 -23.57 -2.86
N SER A 140 -4.30 -24.01 -1.66
CA SER A 140 -5.06 -23.61 -0.47
C SER A 140 -5.11 -22.10 -0.23
N ARG A 141 -4.05 -21.37 -0.64
CA ARG A 141 -3.98 -19.90 -0.55
C ARG A 141 -4.92 -19.19 -1.52
N SER A 142 -5.13 -19.72 -2.73
CA SER A 142 -6.12 -19.17 -3.67
C SER A 142 -7.52 -19.19 -3.06
N ARG A 143 -7.90 -20.26 -2.39
CA ARG A 143 -9.20 -20.37 -1.73
C ARG A 143 -9.34 -19.37 -0.58
N LEU A 144 -8.31 -19.17 0.22
CA LEU A 144 -8.33 -18.19 1.32
C LEU A 144 -8.48 -16.76 0.79
N ASP A 145 -7.82 -16.45 -0.34
CA ASP A 145 -7.91 -15.14 -0.99
C ASP A 145 -9.30 -14.93 -1.62
N GLU A 146 -9.88 -15.94 -2.27
CA GLU A 146 -11.25 -15.90 -2.79
C GLU A 146 -12.28 -15.71 -1.67
N ASP A 147 -12.11 -16.40 -0.54
CA ASP A 147 -12.98 -16.26 0.63
C ASP A 147 -12.85 -14.88 1.28
N ALA A 148 -11.65 -14.33 1.33
CA ALA A 148 -11.42 -12.95 1.80
C ALA A 148 -12.07 -11.94 0.85
N ALA A 149 -11.89 -12.11 -0.47
CA ALA A 149 -12.51 -11.26 -1.47
C ALA A 149 -14.04 -11.28 -1.38
N ARG A 150 -14.63 -12.45 -1.20
CA ARG A 150 -16.09 -12.61 -1.03
C ARG A 150 -16.59 -11.89 0.23
N ARG A 151 -15.94 -12.12 1.38
CA ARG A 151 -16.29 -11.43 2.63
C ARG A 151 -16.17 -9.92 2.51
N ASN A 152 -15.13 -9.43 1.84
CA ASN A 152 -14.93 -8.01 1.61
C ASN A 152 -16.03 -7.43 0.70
N ALA A 153 -16.42 -8.16 -0.35
CA ALA A 153 -17.52 -7.75 -1.22
C ALA A 153 -18.85 -7.69 -0.46
N GLU A 154 -19.15 -8.68 0.37
CA GLU A 154 -20.34 -8.68 1.24
C GLU A 154 -20.33 -7.50 2.21
N LEU A 155 -19.20 -7.22 2.87
CA LEU A 155 -19.05 -6.10 3.78
C LEU A 155 -19.30 -4.75 3.08
N ILE A 156 -18.72 -4.56 1.89
CA ILE A 156 -18.91 -3.32 1.12
C ILE A 156 -20.34 -3.19 0.59
N ARG A 157 -21.02 -4.30 0.29
CA ARG A 157 -22.47 -4.28 -0.05
C ARG A 157 -23.32 -3.81 1.12
N GLU A 158 -23.00 -4.26 2.32
CA GLU A 158 -23.71 -3.84 3.54
C GLU A 158 -23.36 -2.40 3.95
N LYS A 159 -22.07 -2.06 3.91
CA LYS A 159 -21.49 -0.79 4.38
C LYS A 159 -20.63 -0.12 3.30
N PRO A 160 -21.23 0.35 2.18
CA PRO A 160 -20.45 0.89 1.07
C PRO A 160 -19.66 2.16 1.43
N GLU A 161 -20.03 2.88 2.47
CA GLU A 161 -19.31 4.03 3.01
C GLU A 161 -17.89 3.69 3.52
N GLN A 162 -17.59 2.43 3.79
CA GLN A 162 -16.23 2.00 4.17
C GLN A 162 -15.19 2.27 3.09
N VAL A 163 -15.60 2.40 1.82
CA VAL A 163 -14.67 2.82 0.76
C VAL A 163 -14.10 4.21 0.98
N LEU A 164 -14.82 5.10 1.70
CA LEU A 164 -14.30 6.43 2.05
C LEU A 164 -13.06 6.33 2.92
N THR A 165 -13.05 5.45 3.91
CA THR A 165 -11.87 5.20 4.77
C THR A 165 -10.70 4.61 3.98
N LEU A 166 -10.98 3.78 2.97
CA LEU A 166 -9.94 3.28 2.07
C LEU A 166 -9.34 4.41 1.24
N ILE A 167 -10.18 5.26 0.64
CA ILE A 167 -9.74 6.36 -0.20
C ILE A 167 -8.93 7.37 0.63
N THR A 168 -9.44 7.77 1.80
CA THR A 168 -8.76 8.76 2.66
C THR A 168 -7.46 8.23 3.28
N GLY A 169 -7.28 6.92 3.35
CA GLY A 169 -5.99 6.31 3.67
C GLY A 169 -4.90 6.57 2.62
N GLU A 170 -5.29 6.85 1.38
CA GLU A 170 -4.38 7.08 0.25
C GLU A 170 -4.37 8.54 -0.23
N LYS A 171 -5.53 9.23 -0.19
CA LYS A 171 -5.72 10.59 -0.70
C LYS A 171 -6.53 11.45 0.26
N SER A 172 -6.09 12.66 0.52
CA SER A 172 -6.87 13.62 1.35
C SER A 172 -8.03 14.24 0.57
N VAL A 173 -7.84 14.45 -0.74
CA VAL A 173 -8.84 15.02 -1.64
C VAL A 173 -9.08 14.05 -2.80
N PHE A 174 -10.33 13.77 -3.10
CA PHE A 174 -10.73 12.81 -4.12
C PHE A 174 -11.98 13.27 -4.89
N ASP A 175 -12.29 12.62 -5.97
CA ASP A 175 -13.47 12.89 -6.79
C ASP A 175 -14.40 11.67 -6.90
N ARG A 176 -15.53 11.83 -7.62
CA ARG A 176 -16.50 10.75 -7.83
C ARG A 176 -15.93 9.53 -8.56
N HIS A 177 -14.90 9.71 -9.38
CA HIS A 177 -14.26 8.59 -10.08
C HIS A 177 -13.39 7.75 -9.13
N ASP A 178 -12.78 8.38 -8.12
CA ASP A 178 -12.06 7.66 -7.08
C ASP A 178 -13.02 6.79 -6.26
N VAL A 179 -14.20 7.32 -5.91
CA VAL A 179 -15.25 6.55 -5.22
C VAL A 179 -15.74 5.39 -6.09
N ALA A 180 -16.03 5.66 -7.37
CA ALA A 180 -16.45 4.62 -8.30
C ALA A 180 -15.40 3.51 -8.46
N ARG A 181 -14.13 3.88 -8.57
CA ARG A 181 -13.01 2.94 -8.68
C ARG A 181 -12.85 2.08 -7.43
N ALA A 182 -12.97 2.68 -6.24
CA ALA A 182 -12.88 1.96 -4.98
C ALA A 182 -14.03 0.95 -4.83
N LEU A 183 -15.26 1.35 -5.15
CA LEU A 183 -16.42 0.46 -5.12
C LEU A 183 -16.31 -0.68 -6.14
N HIS A 184 -15.84 -0.38 -7.36
CA HIS A 184 -15.76 -1.36 -8.44
C HIS A 184 -14.80 -2.53 -8.13
N ARG A 185 -13.88 -2.37 -7.20
CA ARG A 185 -13.02 -3.48 -6.71
C ARG A 185 -13.83 -4.58 -6.03
N TYR A 186 -14.98 -4.24 -5.45
CA TYR A 186 -15.78 -5.15 -4.62
C TYR A 186 -17.15 -5.47 -5.22
N ILE A 187 -17.74 -4.54 -5.98
CA ILE A 187 -19.05 -4.67 -6.62
C ILE A 187 -18.86 -4.44 -8.12
N ASN A 188 -18.61 -5.51 -8.87
CA ASN A 188 -18.34 -5.47 -10.30
C ASN A 188 -19.21 -6.41 -11.14
N ASP A 189 -20.06 -7.19 -10.48
CA ASP A 189 -20.93 -8.23 -11.05
C ASP A 189 -22.37 -7.75 -11.31
N ASP A 190 -22.86 -6.75 -10.56
CA ASP A 190 -24.20 -6.19 -10.71
C ASP A 190 -24.18 -4.66 -10.88
N PRO A 191 -24.50 -4.13 -12.08
CA PRO A 191 -24.53 -2.70 -12.33
C PRO A 191 -25.62 -1.94 -11.54
N GLN A 192 -26.70 -2.61 -11.13
CA GLN A 192 -27.76 -1.97 -10.34
C GLN A 192 -27.31 -1.82 -8.89
N GLU A 193 -26.74 -2.86 -8.33
CA GLU A 193 -26.19 -2.86 -6.99
C GLU A 193 -25.05 -1.84 -6.86
N PHE A 194 -24.16 -1.78 -7.86
CA PHE A 194 -23.11 -0.76 -7.93
C PHE A 194 -23.68 0.67 -7.87
N ARG A 195 -24.72 0.98 -8.66
CA ARG A 195 -25.34 2.31 -8.66
C ARG A 195 -25.97 2.67 -7.32
N GLN A 196 -26.61 1.69 -6.66
CA GLN A 196 -27.19 1.91 -5.32
C GLN A 196 -26.10 2.16 -4.27
N ALA A 197 -25.03 1.37 -4.27
CA ALA A 197 -23.90 1.55 -3.37
C ALA A 197 -23.21 2.91 -3.60
N PHE A 198 -23.00 3.27 -4.86
CA PHE A 198 -22.41 4.55 -5.22
C PHE A 198 -23.25 5.73 -4.72
N ALA A 199 -24.57 5.70 -4.98
CA ALA A 199 -25.48 6.73 -4.49
C ALA A 199 -25.48 6.83 -2.95
N LYS A 200 -25.42 5.70 -2.25
CA LYS A 200 -25.33 5.65 -0.79
C LYS A 200 -24.03 6.28 -0.26
N VAL A 201 -22.90 6.01 -0.89
CA VAL A 201 -21.61 6.64 -0.53
C VAL A 201 -21.65 8.14 -0.77
N MET A 202 -22.15 8.58 -1.94
CA MET A 202 -22.23 10.01 -2.28
C MET A 202 -23.22 10.78 -1.39
N ALA A 203 -24.18 10.10 -0.78
CA ALA A 203 -25.11 10.68 0.19
C ALA A 203 -24.62 10.55 1.66
N SER A 204 -23.45 9.99 1.90
CA SER A 204 -22.93 9.80 3.24
C SER A 204 -22.70 11.12 3.97
N PRO A 205 -23.13 11.25 5.25
CA PRO A 205 -22.87 12.45 6.06
C PRO A 205 -21.40 12.66 6.40
N ALA A 206 -20.56 11.63 6.21
CA ALA A 206 -19.11 11.72 6.37
C ALA A 206 -18.44 12.44 5.20
N LEU A 207 -19.10 12.48 4.02
CA LEU A 207 -18.56 13.13 2.82
C LEU A 207 -18.70 14.65 2.93
N VAL A 208 -17.63 15.37 2.64
CA VAL A 208 -17.59 16.83 2.61
C VAL A 208 -17.20 17.28 1.20
N GLU A 209 -18.04 18.07 0.56
CA GLU A 209 -17.71 18.71 -0.70
C GLU A 209 -16.83 19.94 -0.42
N LEU A 210 -15.60 19.91 -0.94
CA LEU A 210 -14.64 21.01 -0.82
C LEU A 210 -14.78 22.01 -1.96
N GLN A 211 -15.09 21.51 -3.16
CA GLN A 211 -15.25 22.28 -4.37
C GLN A 211 -16.37 21.66 -5.21
N PRO A 212 -17.37 22.46 -5.63
CA PRO A 212 -18.43 21.97 -6.50
C PRO A 212 -17.91 21.75 -7.92
N GLU A 213 -18.62 20.93 -8.68
CA GLU A 213 -18.39 20.74 -10.12
C GLU A 213 -18.53 22.07 -10.85
N ARG A 214 -17.60 22.38 -11.74
CA ARG A 214 -17.57 23.61 -12.54
C ARG A 214 -17.30 23.29 -14.00
N ALA A 215 -17.93 24.05 -14.90
CA ALA A 215 -17.51 24.09 -16.29
C ALA A 215 -16.53 25.26 -16.46
N ASP A 216 -15.37 25.01 -17.05
CA ASP A 216 -14.43 26.07 -17.42
C ASP A 216 -15.09 26.91 -18.54
N PRO A 217 -15.33 28.21 -18.31
CA PRO A 217 -16.02 29.04 -19.29
C PRO A 217 -15.20 29.29 -20.58
N ALA A 218 -13.89 29.05 -20.57
CA ALA A 218 -13.01 29.24 -21.70
C ALA A 218 -12.85 27.99 -22.56
N THR A 219 -12.75 26.79 -21.92
CA THR A 219 -12.49 25.53 -22.62
C THR A 219 -13.74 24.65 -22.73
N GLY A 220 -14.76 24.86 -21.88
CA GLY A 220 -15.92 23.99 -21.74
C GLY A 220 -15.62 22.68 -21.03
N GLU A 221 -14.40 22.48 -20.52
CA GLU A 221 -14.03 21.31 -19.74
C GLU A 221 -14.72 21.32 -18.39
N ILE A 222 -15.13 20.13 -17.93
CA ILE A 222 -15.79 19.96 -16.64
C ILE A 222 -14.73 19.62 -15.59
N GLU A 223 -14.50 20.54 -14.66
CA GLU A 223 -13.78 20.26 -13.43
C GLU A 223 -14.73 19.53 -12.46
N LEU A 224 -14.38 18.29 -12.11
CA LEU A 224 -15.19 17.49 -11.21
C LEU A 224 -15.20 18.08 -9.79
N ALA A 225 -16.31 17.88 -9.09
CA ALA A 225 -16.38 18.18 -7.67
C ALA A 225 -15.29 17.45 -6.89
N ARG A 226 -14.73 18.13 -5.88
CA ARG A 226 -13.70 17.61 -4.99
C ARG A 226 -14.27 17.37 -3.60
N TYR A 227 -13.95 16.23 -3.06
CA TYR A 227 -14.46 15.77 -1.78
C TYR A 227 -13.33 15.42 -0.79
N SER A 228 -13.66 15.43 0.47
CA SER A 228 -12.89 14.87 1.58
C SER A 228 -13.85 14.24 2.58
N THR A 229 -13.35 13.75 3.71
CA THR A 229 -14.18 13.28 4.82
C THR A 229 -14.02 14.18 6.03
N ARG A 230 -14.98 14.13 6.97
CA ARG A 230 -14.94 14.94 8.21
C ARG A 230 -13.83 14.54 9.17
N GLU A 231 -13.25 13.37 9.00
CA GLU A 231 -12.18 12.84 9.84
C GLU A 231 -10.78 13.28 9.36
N MET A 232 -10.69 13.91 8.21
CA MET A 232 -9.48 14.52 7.64
C MET A 232 -9.41 16.01 8.02
#